data_7558c09b697c4f83e3efecc7684ff45a
#
_entry.id   7558c09b697c4f83e3efecc7684ff45a
#
_cell.length_a   1.000
_cell.length_b   1.000
_cell.length_c   1.000
_cell.angle_alpha   90.00
_cell.angle_beta   90.00
_cell.angle_gamma   90.00
#
_symmetry.space_group_name_H-M   'P 1'
#
loop_
_entity.id
_entity.type
_entity.pdbx_description
1 polymer ?
#
loop_
_entity_poly.entity_id
_entity_poly.type
_entity_poly.pdbx_seq_one_letter_code
_entity_poly.pdbx_strand_id
1 'polypeptide(L)'
;MSTKLKGQNLRIFLDGQVITAALNCQFRIKSNVRDNSTKDTTGDWAQNEIVDMGWEVTADSAVWTGEGPGKNTKDLLDYRGALVDVELAVTNGEYNAEKDDVLFVGTAILTSITVTAKNRENSTCNVILTGKDILTIPQWLCDTNGRLLCVVGPKGLTVRK
;
A
#
# COMPACT_ATOMS: atom_id res chain seq x y z
N MET A 1 17.47 9.70 -16.25
CA MET A 1 16.49 9.07 -17.17
C MET A 1 15.22 8.75 -16.41
N SER A 2 14.10 9.09 -16.98
CA SER A 2 12.80 8.70 -16.44
C SER A 2 12.45 7.31 -16.98
N THR A 3 12.39 6.31 -16.11
CA THR A 3 12.02 4.95 -16.49
C THR A 3 10.56 4.72 -16.11
N LYS A 4 9.73 4.31 -17.08
CA LYS A 4 8.35 3.93 -16.82
C LYS A 4 8.34 2.59 -16.07
N LEU A 5 7.69 2.57 -14.91
CA LEU A 5 7.47 1.34 -14.18
C LEU A 5 6.39 0.49 -14.86
N LYS A 6 6.66 -0.79 -15.02
CA LYS A 6 5.64 -1.75 -15.45
C LYS A 6 4.78 -2.13 -14.25
N GLY A 7 3.48 -2.30 -14.43
CA GLY A 7 2.56 -2.67 -13.36
C GLY A 7 2.96 -3.94 -12.61
N GLN A 8 3.56 -4.90 -13.28
CA GLN A 8 4.07 -6.13 -12.67
C GLN A 8 5.17 -5.91 -11.63
N ASN A 9 5.88 -4.77 -11.71
CA ASN A 9 7.00 -4.45 -10.83
C ASN A 9 6.53 -3.71 -9.56
N LEU A 10 5.30 -3.24 -9.51
CA LEU A 10 4.74 -2.56 -8.36
C LEU A 10 3.88 -3.53 -7.57
N ARG A 11 4.26 -3.81 -6.32
CA ARG A 11 3.61 -4.82 -5.49
C ARG A 11 3.34 -4.30 -4.09
N ILE A 12 2.31 -4.87 -3.47
CA ILE A 12 1.92 -4.61 -2.10
C ILE A 12 2.46 -5.74 -1.23
N PHE A 13 3.11 -5.34 -0.15
CA PHE A 13 3.63 -6.22 0.89
C PHE A 13 2.83 -6.03 2.16
N LEU A 14 2.45 -7.12 2.78
CA LEU A 14 1.77 -7.16 4.08
C LEU A 14 2.71 -7.83 5.09
N ASP A 15 3.04 -7.11 6.16
CA ASP A 15 4.02 -7.55 7.18
C ASP A 15 5.35 -8.04 6.58
N GLY A 16 5.81 -7.39 5.52
CA GLY A 16 7.06 -7.70 4.84
C GLY A 16 6.98 -8.82 3.79
N GLN A 17 5.81 -9.41 3.56
CA GLN A 17 5.60 -10.48 2.57
C GLN A 17 4.65 -10.03 1.47
N VAL A 18 4.99 -10.35 0.22
CA VAL A 18 4.17 -10.05 -0.94
C VAL A 18 2.85 -10.83 -0.93
N ILE A 19 1.79 -10.25 -1.48
CA ILE A 19 0.55 -10.98 -1.73
C ILE A 19 0.79 -11.97 -2.88
N THR A 20 0.57 -13.24 -2.62
CA THR A 20 0.75 -14.31 -3.61
C THR A 20 -0.29 -14.21 -4.72
N ALA A 21 0.13 -14.47 -5.95
CA ALA A 21 -0.72 -14.47 -7.16
C ALA A 21 -1.50 -13.16 -7.36
N ALA A 22 -0.91 -12.02 -7.01
CA ALA A 22 -1.52 -10.72 -7.21
C ALA A 22 -1.80 -10.47 -8.70
N LEU A 23 -3.03 -10.07 -9.00
CA LEU A 23 -3.49 -9.73 -10.35
C LEU A 23 -3.48 -8.23 -10.57
N ASN A 24 -3.96 -7.48 -9.57
CA ASN A 24 -4.08 -6.04 -9.63
C ASN A 24 -3.87 -5.44 -8.24
N CYS A 25 -3.21 -4.30 -8.18
CA CYS A 25 -3.02 -3.54 -6.95
C CYS A 25 -3.36 -2.08 -7.21
N GLN A 26 -4.16 -1.50 -6.35
CA GLN A 26 -4.52 -0.09 -6.42
C GLN A 26 -4.25 0.58 -5.09
N PHE A 27 -3.59 1.71 -5.14
CA PHE A 27 -3.35 2.59 -4.01
C PHE A 27 -4.08 3.90 -4.23
N ARG A 28 -4.79 4.39 -3.22
CA ARG A 28 -5.59 5.60 -3.30
C ARG A 28 -5.41 6.45 -2.06
N ILE A 29 -5.14 7.74 -2.26
CA ILE A 29 -5.18 8.76 -1.21
C ILE A 29 -6.45 9.58 -1.42
N LYS A 30 -7.19 9.82 -0.35
CA LYS A 30 -8.39 10.66 -0.33
C LYS A 30 -8.14 11.86 0.58
N SER A 31 -8.55 13.03 0.12
CA SER A 31 -8.59 14.24 0.94
C SER A 31 -10.03 14.72 1.01
N ASN A 32 -10.57 14.87 2.21
CA ASN A 32 -11.88 15.46 2.42
C ASN A 32 -11.72 16.97 2.55
N VAL A 33 -12.43 17.68 1.71
CA VAL A 33 -12.35 19.15 1.59
C VAL A 33 -13.68 19.74 2.04
N ARG A 34 -13.60 20.79 2.84
CA ARG A 34 -14.76 21.59 3.23
C ARG A 34 -14.64 22.97 2.62
N ASP A 35 -15.74 23.48 2.10
CA ASP A 35 -15.85 24.88 1.69
C ASP A 35 -15.90 25.76 2.96
N ASN A 36 -14.94 26.66 3.06
CA ASN A 36 -14.81 27.60 4.15
C ASN A 36 -15.10 29.06 3.70
N SER A 37 -15.79 29.22 2.58
CA SER A 37 -16.17 30.53 2.04
C SER A 37 -17.15 31.23 2.99
N THR A 38 -16.92 32.52 3.25
CA THR A 38 -17.79 33.37 4.04
C THR A 38 -18.44 34.43 3.16
N LYS A 39 -19.43 35.17 3.70
CA LYS A 39 -20.05 36.29 2.99
C LYS A 39 -19.06 37.41 2.61
N ASP A 40 -17.94 37.46 3.32
CA ASP A 40 -16.86 38.43 3.08
C ASP A 40 -15.83 37.92 2.06
N THR A 41 -15.99 36.67 1.58
CA THR A 41 -15.14 36.12 0.53
C THR A 41 -15.49 36.82 -0.78
N THR A 42 -14.55 37.60 -1.30
CA THR A 42 -14.70 38.32 -2.57
C THR A 42 -14.11 37.51 -3.73
N GLY A 43 -14.85 37.38 -4.81
CA GLY A 43 -14.41 36.69 -6.03
C GLY A 43 -15.18 35.41 -6.32
N ASP A 44 -14.89 34.82 -7.50
CA ASP A 44 -15.56 33.60 -7.99
C ASP A 44 -14.92 32.30 -7.48
N TRP A 45 -13.91 32.38 -6.61
CA TRP A 45 -13.15 31.25 -6.13
C TRP A 45 -13.60 30.81 -4.74
N ALA A 46 -13.98 29.53 -4.62
CA ALA A 46 -14.29 28.94 -3.32
C ALA A 46 -13.01 28.78 -2.48
N GLN A 47 -13.11 29.09 -1.19
CA GLN A 47 -12.06 28.83 -0.22
C GLN A 47 -12.25 27.46 0.37
N ASN A 48 -11.43 26.52 -0.03
CA ASN A 48 -11.47 25.13 0.42
C ASN A 48 -10.40 24.85 1.46
N GLU A 49 -10.77 24.13 2.50
CA GLU A 49 -9.88 23.66 3.56
C GLU A 49 -9.88 22.13 3.60
N ILE A 50 -8.70 21.53 3.71
CA ILE A 50 -8.56 20.08 3.92
C ILE A 50 -8.89 19.77 5.36
N VAL A 51 -9.95 19.00 5.59
CA VAL A 51 -10.41 18.59 6.91
C VAL A 51 -9.64 17.37 7.40
N ASP A 52 -9.52 16.37 6.56
CA ASP A 52 -8.79 15.15 6.85
C ASP A 52 -8.22 14.52 5.56
N MET A 53 -7.28 13.60 5.74
CA MET A 53 -6.70 12.79 4.68
C MET A 53 -6.76 11.32 5.08
N GLY A 54 -7.10 10.48 4.15
CA GLY A 54 -7.10 9.03 4.31
C GLY A 54 -6.48 8.33 3.13
N TRP A 55 -6.11 7.08 3.31
CA TRP A 55 -5.59 6.24 2.23
C TRP A 55 -6.18 4.84 2.29
N GLU A 56 -6.22 4.21 1.15
CA GLU A 56 -6.83 2.90 0.94
C GLU A 56 -6.01 2.10 -0.06
N VAL A 57 -5.88 0.82 0.20
CA VAL A 57 -5.23 -0.13 -0.71
C VAL A 57 -6.23 -1.20 -1.09
N THR A 58 -6.37 -1.44 -2.37
CA THR A 58 -7.17 -2.54 -2.90
C THR A 58 -6.25 -3.49 -3.67
N ALA A 59 -6.34 -4.76 -3.38
CA ALA A 59 -5.58 -5.78 -4.07
C ALA A 59 -6.48 -6.92 -4.54
N ASP A 60 -6.32 -7.29 -5.79
CA ASP A 60 -6.94 -8.48 -6.37
C ASP A 60 -5.89 -9.57 -6.53
N SER A 61 -6.20 -10.77 -6.11
CA SER A 61 -5.35 -11.95 -6.28
C SER A 61 -6.15 -13.15 -6.76
N ALA A 62 -5.50 -14.09 -7.41
CA ALA A 62 -6.09 -15.40 -7.59
C ALA A 62 -6.18 -16.12 -6.24
N VAL A 63 -7.19 -16.94 -6.04
CA VAL A 63 -7.31 -17.75 -4.82
C VAL A 63 -6.19 -18.78 -4.80
N TRP A 64 -5.37 -18.72 -3.78
CA TRP A 64 -4.22 -19.61 -3.58
C TRP A 64 -4.22 -20.16 -2.16
N THR A 65 -4.14 -21.48 -2.02
CA THR A 65 -4.16 -22.17 -0.73
C THR A 65 -2.88 -22.94 -0.41
N GLY A 66 -1.96 -23.01 -1.37
CA GLY A 66 -0.68 -23.70 -1.21
C GLY A 66 0.32 -22.92 -0.38
N GLU A 67 1.33 -23.61 0.12
CA GLU A 67 2.51 -22.98 0.71
C GLU A 67 3.30 -22.25 -0.37
N GLY A 68 3.81 -21.08 -0.03
CA GLY A 68 4.57 -20.25 -0.95
C GLY A 68 5.25 -19.09 -0.23
N PRO A 69 6.11 -18.34 -0.92
CA PRO A 69 6.93 -17.29 -0.30
C PRO A 69 6.16 -16.00 0.04
N GLY A 70 4.87 -15.95 -0.22
CA GLY A 70 4.03 -14.78 0.04
C GLY A 70 2.79 -15.13 0.87
N LYS A 71 1.97 -14.11 1.14
CA LYS A 71 0.67 -14.29 1.79
C LYS A 71 -0.33 -14.91 0.82
N ASN A 72 -0.85 -16.07 1.18
CA ASN A 72 -1.92 -16.74 0.45
C ASN A 72 -3.31 -16.28 0.94
N THR A 73 -4.37 -16.73 0.29
CA THR A 73 -5.75 -16.33 0.62
C THR A 73 -6.12 -16.69 2.07
N LYS A 74 -5.64 -17.80 2.60
CA LYS A 74 -5.90 -18.20 3.99
C LYS A 74 -5.22 -17.26 4.98
N ASP A 75 -3.96 -16.89 4.71
CA ASP A 75 -3.22 -15.92 5.53
C ASP A 75 -3.93 -14.56 5.54
N LEU A 76 -4.48 -14.13 4.39
CA LEU A 76 -5.25 -12.89 4.30
C LEU A 76 -6.53 -12.93 5.14
N LEU A 77 -7.21 -14.06 5.21
CA LEU A 77 -8.40 -14.23 6.04
C LEU A 77 -8.08 -14.15 7.55
N ASP A 78 -6.88 -14.54 7.95
CA ASP A 78 -6.42 -14.46 9.35
C ASP A 78 -6.19 -13.01 9.80
N TYR A 79 -5.97 -12.08 8.88
CA TYR A 79 -5.79 -10.64 9.18
C TYR A 79 -7.07 -9.86 9.44
N ARG A 80 -8.23 -10.48 9.33
CA ARG A 80 -9.52 -9.80 9.54
C ARG A 80 -9.56 -9.07 10.89
N GLY A 81 -9.84 -7.76 10.85
CA GLY A 81 -9.92 -6.93 12.06
C GLY A 81 -8.56 -6.67 12.75
N ALA A 82 -7.46 -7.12 12.17
CA ALA A 82 -6.13 -6.87 12.67
C ALA A 82 -5.48 -5.66 12.00
N LEU A 83 -4.50 -5.08 12.70
CA LEU A 83 -3.61 -4.08 12.13
C LEU A 83 -2.53 -4.79 11.32
N VAL A 84 -2.31 -4.30 10.11
CA VAL A 84 -1.33 -4.86 9.18
C VAL A 84 -0.39 -3.76 8.71
N ASP A 85 0.91 -4.03 8.72
CA ASP A 85 1.89 -3.14 8.12
C ASP A 85 1.86 -3.32 6.60
N VAL A 86 1.56 -2.25 5.89
CA VAL A 86 1.43 -2.23 4.43
C VAL A 86 2.58 -1.45 3.82
N GLU A 87 3.21 -2.04 2.83
CA GLU A 87 4.26 -1.39 2.04
C GLU A 87 3.93 -1.49 0.55
N LEU A 88 4.08 -0.40 -0.15
CA LEU A 88 4.06 -0.36 -1.61
C LEU A 88 5.50 -0.28 -2.10
N ALA A 89 5.98 -1.30 -2.78
CA ALA A 89 7.35 -1.39 -3.21
C ALA A 89 7.50 -1.73 -4.69
N VAL A 90 8.58 -1.26 -5.27
CA VAL A 90 9.06 -1.66 -6.59
C VAL A 90 9.87 -2.93 -6.46
N THR A 91 9.65 -3.88 -7.35
CA THR A 91 10.34 -5.18 -7.41
C THR A 91 10.81 -5.47 -8.83
N ASN A 92 11.55 -6.54 -9.02
CA ASN A 92 11.93 -7.02 -10.35
C ASN A 92 10.80 -7.71 -11.14
N GLY A 93 9.60 -7.85 -10.52
CA GLY A 93 8.42 -8.47 -11.13
C GLY A 93 8.37 -9.99 -11.04
N GLU A 94 9.36 -10.63 -10.45
CA GLU A 94 9.37 -12.08 -10.22
C GLU A 94 8.44 -12.48 -9.06
N TYR A 95 8.05 -13.76 -9.03
CA TYR A 95 7.14 -14.29 -8.01
C TYR A 95 7.67 -14.13 -6.57
N ASN A 96 8.97 -14.30 -6.38
CA ASN A 96 9.68 -14.14 -5.12
C ASN A 96 10.44 -12.80 -5.04
N ALA A 97 9.92 -11.78 -5.69
CA ALA A 97 10.61 -10.52 -5.84
C ALA A 97 11.01 -9.92 -4.50
N GLU A 98 12.28 -9.60 -4.37
CA GLU A 98 12.77 -8.74 -3.30
C GLU A 98 12.39 -7.29 -3.58
N LYS A 99 12.28 -6.51 -2.49
CA LYS A 99 12.00 -5.08 -2.60
C LYS A 99 13.25 -4.34 -3.08
N ASP A 100 13.15 -3.66 -4.20
CA ASP A 100 14.21 -2.77 -4.69
C ASP A 100 14.08 -1.37 -4.07
N ASP A 101 12.86 -0.81 -4.11
CA ASP A 101 12.56 0.51 -3.60
C ASP A 101 11.18 0.51 -2.95
N VAL A 102 11.08 1.05 -1.75
CA VAL A 102 9.82 1.18 -1.01
C VAL A 102 9.30 2.60 -1.19
N LEU A 103 8.14 2.73 -1.84
CA LEU A 103 7.53 4.02 -2.11
C LEU A 103 6.76 4.55 -0.90
N PHE A 104 5.97 3.70 -0.27
CA PHE A 104 5.13 4.07 0.86
C PHE A 104 5.09 2.97 1.92
N VAL A 105 5.02 3.39 3.17
CA VAL A 105 4.83 2.51 4.33
C VAL A 105 3.70 3.08 5.18
N GLY A 106 2.84 2.22 5.66
CA GLY A 106 1.76 2.62 6.56
C GLY A 106 1.18 1.43 7.30
N THR A 107 0.36 1.73 8.30
CA THR A 107 -0.41 0.73 9.03
C THR A 107 -1.88 0.83 8.59
N ALA A 108 -2.46 -0.29 8.24
CA ALA A 108 -3.84 -0.37 7.78
C ALA A 108 -4.65 -1.41 8.54
N ILE A 109 -5.94 -1.29 8.43
CA ILE A 109 -6.92 -2.27 8.93
C ILE A 109 -7.51 -2.98 7.71
N LEU A 110 -7.55 -4.29 7.76
CA LEU A 110 -8.25 -5.08 6.77
C LEU A 110 -9.76 -4.90 6.96
N THR A 111 -10.37 -4.14 6.06
CA THR A 111 -11.80 -3.79 6.15
C THR A 111 -12.70 -4.70 5.36
N SER A 112 -12.21 -5.31 4.30
CA SER A 112 -13.01 -6.21 3.47
C SER A 112 -12.15 -7.27 2.80
N ILE A 113 -12.65 -8.51 2.80
CA ILE A 113 -12.16 -9.60 1.96
C ILE A 113 -13.35 -10.19 1.23
N THR A 114 -13.26 -10.25 -0.08
CA THR A 114 -14.28 -10.86 -0.93
C THR A 114 -13.66 -11.96 -1.77
N VAL A 115 -14.12 -13.19 -1.57
CA VAL A 115 -13.71 -14.33 -2.41
C VAL A 115 -14.83 -14.64 -3.38
N THR A 116 -14.51 -14.61 -4.67
CA THR A 116 -15.47 -14.90 -5.73
C THR A 116 -15.08 -16.18 -6.44
N ALA A 117 -15.96 -17.16 -6.41
CA ALA A 117 -15.80 -18.42 -7.12
C ALA A 117 -16.87 -18.54 -8.21
N LYS A 118 -16.45 -18.46 -9.46
CA LYS A 118 -17.32 -18.63 -10.63
C LYS A 118 -17.18 -20.02 -11.20
N ASN A 119 -18.28 -20.57 -11.70
CA ASN A 119 -18.25 -21.86 -12.34
C ASN A 119 -17.38 -21.81 -13.61
N ARG A 120 -16.43 -22.74 -13.74
CA ARG A 120 -15.49 -22.87 -14.87
C ARG A 120 -14.50 -21.71 -15.07
N GLU A 121 -14.37 -20.81 -14.09
CA GLU A 121 -13.37 -19.72 -14.09
C GLU A 121 -12.47 -19.84 -12.85
N ASN A 122 -11.33 -19.17 -12.91
CA ASN A 122 -10.46 -19.06 -11.75
C ASN A 122 -11.13 -18.24 -10.66
N SER A 123 -11.03 -18.70 -9.44
CA SER A 123 -11.52 -17.96 -8.27
C SER A 123 -10.61 -16.77 -7.98
N THR A 124 -11.18 -15.65 -7.61
CA THR A 124 -10.47 -14.42 -7.26
C THR A 124 -10.76 -13.99 -5.83
N CYS A 125 -9.77 -13.34 -5.22
CA CYS A 125 -9.88 -12.73 -3.90
C CYS A 125 -9.61 -11.24 -4.03
N ASN A 126 -10.54 -10.42 -3.56
CA ASN A 126 -10.38 -8.98 -3.45
C ASN A 126 -10.20 -8.60 -1.99
N VAL A 127 -9.19 -7.80 -1.71
CA VAL A 127 -8.83 -7.34 -0.36
C VAL A 127 -8.82 -5.82 -0.34
N ILE A 128 -9.48 -5.23 0.65
CA ILE A 128 -9.48 -3.78 0.88
C ILE A 128 -8.87 -3.50 2.26
N LEU A 129 -7.84 -2.68 2.26
CA LEU A 129 -7.12 -2.23 3.44
C LEU A 129 -7.33 -0.71 3.58
N THR A 130 -7.85 -0.29 4.71
CA THR A 130 -8.02 1.13 5.02
C THR A 130 -6.91 1.60 5.96
N GLY A 131 -6.23 2.67 5.58
CA GLY A 131 -5.16 3.26 6.39
C GLY A 131 -5.66 3.72 7.75
N LYS A 132 -4.93 3.36 8.80
CA LYS A 132 -5.20 3.80 10.16
C LYS A 132 -4.55 5.13 10.47
N ASP A 133 -3.29 5.25 10.11
CA ASP A 133 -2.44 6.38 10.46
C ASP A 133 -1.85 7.05 9.21
N ILE A 134 -0.98 8.00 9.44
CA ILE A 134 -0.28 8.71 8.38
C ILE A 134 0.54 7.75 7.50
N LEU A 135 0.47 7.99 6.21
CA LEU A 135 1.31 7.32 5.24
C LEU A 135 2.71 7.95 5.24
N THR A 136 3.73 7.14 5.32
CA THR A 136 5.12 7.59 5.37
C THR A 136 5.87 7.19 4.11
N ILE A 137 6.61 8.15 3.55
CA ILE A 137 7.58 7.88 2.49
C ILE A 137 8.91 7.57 3.18
N PRO A 138 9.47 6.37 3.03
CA PRO A 138 10.76 6.04 3.62
C PRO A 138 11.85 6.94 3.04
N GLN A 139 12.63 7.57 3.92
CA GLN A 139 13.78 8.38 3.54
C GLN A 139 15.05 7.63 3.94
N TRP A 140 15.97 7.52 3.01
CA TRP A 140 17.27 6.94 3.26
C TRP A 140 18.26 8.06 3.63
N LEU A 141 18.84 7.94 4.82
CA LEU A 141 19.96 8.79 5.22
C LEU A 141 21.25 8.13 4.74
N CYS A 142 22.01 8.87 3.96
CA CYS A 142 23.31 8.44 3.49
C CYS A 142 24.43 9.16 4.27
N ASP A 143 25.54 8.46 4.49
CA ASP A 143 26.75 9.10 4.97
C ASP A 143 27.42 9.94 3.85
N THR A 144 28.50 10.64 4.18
CA THR A 144 29.25 11.46 3.23
C THR A 144 29.85 10.69 2.05
N ASN A 145 29.89 9.35 2.16
CA ASN A 145 30.37 8.45 1.11
C ASN A 145 29.24 7.82 0.30
N GLY A 146 27.98 8.25 0.51
CA GLY A 146 26.80 7.70 -0.18
C GLY A 146 26.33 6.37 0.37
N ARG A 147 26.84 5.91 1.52
CA ARG A 147 26.40 4.66 2.14
C ARG A 147 25.08 4.86 2.88
N LEU A 148 24.10 3.99 2.63
CA LEU A 148 22.83 4.02 3.31
C LEU A 148 22.98 3.65 4.80
N LEU A 149 22.61 4.56 5.69
CA LEU A 149 22.74 4.39 7.14
C LEU A 149 21.46 3.88 7.78
N CYS A 150 20.31 4.47 7.44
CA CYS A 150 19.03 4.10 8.04
C CYS A 150 17.85 4.48 7.16
N VAL A 151 16.72 3.85 7.45
CA VAL A 151 15.41 4.21 6.89
C VAL A 151 14.57 4.86 7.99
N VAL A 152 14.00 6.01 7.71
CA VAL A 152 13.00 6.62 8.58
C VAL A 152 11.63 6.11 8.15
N GLY A 153 11.00 5.30 8.97
CA GLY A 153 9.65 4.77 8.74
C GLY A 153 8.70 5.13 9.88
N PRO A 154 7.43 4.75 9.80
CA PRO A 154 6.43 5.07 10.82
C PRO A 154 6.73 4.50 12.21
N LYS A 155 7.60 3.52 12.30
CA LYS A 155 8.09 2.93 13.57
C LYS A 155 9.43 3.50 14.05
N GLY A 156 9.92 4.58 13.43
CA GLY A 156 11.19 5.21 13.79
C GLY A 156 12.37 4.83 12.89
N LEU A 157 13.56 5.12 13.38
CA LEU A 157 14.80 4.84 12.66
C LEU A 157 15.14 3.34 12.68
N THR A 158 15.27 2.74 11.51
CA THR A 158 15.74 1.36 11.39
C THR A 158 17.07 1.35 10.66
N VAL A 159 18.10 0.82 11.31
CA VAL A 159 19.44 0.71 10.70
C VAL A 159 19.44 -0.49 9.74
N ARG A 160 19.87 -0.25 8.52
CA ARG A 160 20.12 -1.34 7.57
C ARG A 160 21.48 -1.97 7.87
N LYS A 161 21.44 -3.24 8.26
CA LYS A 161 22.64 -4.06 8.40
C LYS A 161 23.19 -4.46 7.04
#